data_278dc8bccbcb419cc2e6a6a5f54010f6
#
_entry.id   278dc8bccbcb419cc2e6a6a5f54010f6
#
_cell.length_a   1.000
_cell.length_b   1.000
_cell.length_c   1.000
_cell.angle_alpha   90.00
_cell.angle_beta   90.00
_cell.angle_gamma   90.00
#
_symmetry.space_group_name_H-M   'P 1'
#
loop_
_entity.id
_entity.type
_entity.pdbx_description
1 polymer ?
#
loop_
_entity_poly.entity_id
_entity_poly.type
_entity_poly.pdbx_seq_one_letter_code
_entity_poly.pdbx_strand_id
1 'polypeptide(L)'
;KLKIGIFNPLLVSIVFVIIVLKVTGIDYDTYDKRANVLSYLLTPSTVCLAIPLYQQMNLLKKNLKAIIAGITTGVFVSLAGVWVFSMLFHLKKQFYVTLLPKSITTAIGMGISEELGGIVTITVAAIVITGIIGNMFAEGICKLCKIEHPIAKGLAIGTASHAMGTAKAMEIGEIEGAMSSLSIAVAGLMTVVGASIFYHLY
;
A
#
# COMPACT_ATOMS: atom_id res chain seq x y z
N LYS A 1 2.05 26.37 4.99
CA LYS A 1 1.98 24.90 4.83
C LYS A 1 3.38 24.39 4.55
N LEU A 2 4.04 23.81 5.55
CA LEU A 2 5.34 23.16 5.38
C LEU A 2 5.15 21.91 4.50
N LYS A 3 5.56 21.99 3.22
CA LYS A 3 5.54 20.88 2.25
C LYS A 3 6.75 19.94 2.43
N ILE A 4 7.17 19.70 3.66
CA ILE A 4 8.30 18.82 3.95
C ILE A 4 7.72 17.45 4.30
N GLY A 5 8.09 16.40 3.56
CA GLY A 5 7.56 15.04 3.73
C GLY A 5 7.65 14.48 5.15
N ILE A 6 8.64 14.96 5.96
CA ILE A 6 8.79 14.57 7.37
C ILE A 6 7.60 15.01 8.24
N PHE A 7 6.90 16.09 7.86
CA PHE A 7 5.69 16.57 8.55
C PHE A 7 4.41 15.97 7.96
N ASN A 8 4.50 14.77 7.36
CA ASN A 8 3.33 14.04 6.92
C ASN A 8 2.42 13.78 8.14
N PRO A 9 1.12 14.19 8.10
CA PRO A 9 0.20 14.05 9.23
C PRO A 9 0.09 12.61 9.74
N LEU A 10 0.14 11.64 8.83
CA LEU A 10 0.07 10.23 9.18
C LEU A 10 1.29 9.79 10.00
N LEU A 11 2.51 10.13 9.53
CA LEU A 11 3.74 9.81 10.25
C LEU A 11 3.76 10.48 11.63
N VAL A 12 3.42 11.76 11.68
CA VAL A 12 3.38 12.52 12.95
C VAL A 12 2.37 11.91 13.91
N SER A 13 1.18 11.53 13.43
CA SER A 13 0.15 10.90 14.27
C SER A 13 0.60 9.55 14.83
N ILE A 14 1.23 8.71 14.02
CA ILE A 14 1.75 7.40 14.47
C ILE A 14 2.81 7.59 15.57
N VAL A 15 3.79 8.46 15.31
CA VAL A 15 4.85 8.74 16.29
C VAL A 15 4.27 9.32 17.58
N PHE A 16 3.32 10.25 17.46
CA PHE A 16 2.66 10.85 18.62
C PHE A 16 1.91 9.80 19.46
N VAL A 17 1.13 8.92 18.85
CA VAL A 17 0.41 7.84 19.55
C VAL A 17 1.39 6.90 20.25
N ILE A 18 2.47 6.50 19.58
CA ILE A 18 3.51 5.64 20.19
C ILE A 18 4.12 6.32 21.44
N ILE A 19 4.43 7.61 21.35
CA ILE A 19 4.99 8.37 22.48
C ILE A 19 3.98 8.42 23.63
N VAL A 20 2.71 8.74 23.34
CA VAL A 20 1.65 8.81 24.36
C VAL A 20 1.49 7.46 25.06
N LEU A 21 1.40 6.35 24.33
CA LEU A 21 1.29 5.02 24.93
C LEU A 21 2.48 4.68 25.82
N LYS A 22 3.70 5.02 25.38
CA LYS A 22 4.91 4.81 26.21
C LYS A 22 4.94 5.65 27.47
N VAL A 23 4.56 6.92 27.36
CA VAL A 23 4.59 7.86 28.52
C VAL A 23 3.49 7.53 29.52
N THR A 24 2.30 7.15 29.06
CA THR A 24 1.16 6.81 29.92
C THR A 24 1.24 5.40 30.47
N GLY A 25 2.12 4.54 29.94
CA GLY A 25 2.21 3.13 30.35
C GLY A 25 0.98 2.31 29.99
N ILE A 26 0.15 2.78 29.07
CA ILE A 26 -1.04 2.05 28.61
C ILE A 26 -0.57 0.85 27.79
N ASP A 27 -1.00 -0.34 28.21
CA ASP A 27 -0.74 -1.58 27.49
C ASP A 27 -1.40 -1.59 26.12
N TYR A 28 -0.71 -2.19 25.13
CA TYR A 28 -1.16 -2.27 23.75
C TYR A 28 -2.54 -2.93 23.62
N ASP A 29 -2.77 -4.02 24.34
CA ASP A 29 -4.06 -4.76 24.29
C ASP A 29 -5.22 -3.88 24.77
N THR A 30 -4.98 -3.07 25.78
CA THR A 30 -5.98 -2.11 26.30
C THR A 30 -6.27 -1.01 25.29
N TYR A 31 -5.23 -0.50 24.64
CA TYR A 31 -5.38 0.49 23.56
C TYR A 31 -6.14 -0.10 22.37
N ASP A 32 -5.73 -1.28 21.88
CA ASP A 32 -6.33 -1.93 20.72
C ASP A 32 -7.83 -2.20 20.91
N LYS A 33 -8.21 -2.76 22.06
CA LYS A 33 -9.63 -3.00 22.41
C LYS A 33 -10.47 -1.73 22.37
N ARG A 34 -9.93 -0.59 22.83
CA ARG A 34 -10.65 0.68 22.85
C ARG A 34 -10.62 1.37 21.48
N ALA A 35 -9.52 1.27 20.76
CA ALA A 35 -9.36 1.82 19.42
C ALA A 35 -10.13 1.04 18.35
N ASN A 36 -10.58 -0.17 18.65
CA ASN A 36 -11.31 -1.04 17.72
C ASN A 36 -12.60 -0.39 17.16
N VAL A 37 -13.19 0.56 17.89
CA VAL A 37 -14.30 1.39 17.36
C VAL A 37 -13.91 2.07 16.04
N LEU A 38 -12.66 2.48 15.87
CA LEU A 38 -12.18 3.08 14.62
C LEU A 38 -12.12 2.06 13.47
N SER A 39 -11.95 0.78 13.78
CA SER A 39 -11.92 -0.31 12.80
C SER A 39 -13.27 -0.46 12.07
N TYR A 40 -14.38 -0.09 12.70
CA TYR A 40 -15.68 -0.07 12.04
C TYR A 40 -15.76 0.95 10.90
N LEU A 41 -14.93 2.01 10.94
CA LEU A 41 -14.86 3.00 9.87
C LEU A 41 -14.04 2.53 8.67
N LEU A 42 -13.28 1.44 8.81
CA LEU A 42 -12.42 0.93 7.74
C LEU A 42 -13.24 0.46 6.53
N THR A 43 -14.30 -0.31 6.77
CA THR A 43 -15.18 -0.82 5.70
C THR A 43 -15.88 0.30 4.94
N PRO A 44 -16.61 1.24 5.58
CA PRO A 44 -17.20 2.33 4.84
C PRO A 44 -16.16 3.22 4.15
N SER A 45 -15.01 3.47 4.75
CA SER A 45 -13.93 4.22 4.10
C SER A 45 -13.44 3.53 2.83
N THR A 46 -13.28 2.21 2.87
CA THR A 46 -12.88 1.42 1.70
C THR A 46 -13.96 1.47 0.60
N VAL A 47 -15.24 1.39 0.96
CA VAL A 47 -16.36 1.52 0.01
C VAL A 47 -16.38 2.91 -0.62
N CYS A 48 -16.09 3.96 0.15
CA CYS A 48 -16.00 5.33 -0.37
C CYS A 48 -14.93 5.50 -1.47
N LEU A 49 -13.89 4.66 -1.49
CA LEU A 49 -12.90 4.66 -2.57
C LEU A 49 -13.49 4.25 -3.93
N ALA A 50 -14.65 3.60 -3.95
CA ALA A 50 -15.35 3.25 -5.18
C ALA A 50 -16.02 4.48 -5.85
N ILE A 51 -16.29 5.55 -5.10
CA ILE A 51 -16.96 6.75 -5.62
C ILE A 51 -16.15 7.43 -6.73
N PRO A 52 -14.88 7.85 -6.52
CA PRO A 52 -14.06 8.43 -7.58
C PRO A 52 -13.83 7.45 -8.73
N LEU A 53 -13.74 6.15 -8.46
CA LEU A 53 -13.63 5.13 -9.50
C LEU A 53 -14.87 5.11 -10.40
N TYR A 54 -16.06 5.14 -9.81
CA TYR A 54 -17.31 5.16 -10.57
C TYR A 54 -17.44 6.44 -11.41
N GLN A 55 -17.06 7.58 -10.86
CA GLN A 55 -17.07 8.87 -11.57
C GLN A 55 -16.16 8.86 -12.80
N GLN A 56 -15.05 8.12 -12.75
CA GLN A 56 -14.07 8.01 -13.84
C GLN A 56 -14.26 6.74 -14.71
N MET A 57 -15.42 6.09 -14.66
CA MET A 57 -15.68 4.82 -15.36
C MET A 57 -15.46 4.90 -16.87
N ASN A 58 -15.81 6.01 -17.51
CA ASN A 58 -15.60 6.20 -18.94
C ASN A 58 -14.11 6.26 -19.31
N LEU A 59 -13.30 6.92 -18.48
CA LEU A 59 -11.86 7.01 -18.66
C LEU A 59 -11.21 5.63 -18.45
N LEU A 60 -11.67 4.87 -17.48
CA LEU A 60 -11.24 3.50 -17.19
C LEU A 60 -11.50 2.59 -18.41
N LYS A 61 -12.72 2.59 -18.93
CA LYS A 61 -13.08 1.77 -20.09
C LYS A 61 -12.24 2.08 -21.33
N LYS A 62 -11.96 3.36 -21.58
CA LYS A 62 -11.13 3.80 -22.72
C LYS A 62 -9.66 3.36 -22.60
N ASN A 63 -9.14 3.24 -21.38
CA ASN A 63 -7.72 2.97 -21.12
C ASN A 63 -7.47 1.60 -20.48
N LEU A 64 -8.45 0.69 -20.53
CA LEU A 64 -8.42 -0.57 -19.78
C LEU A 64 -7.14 -1.40 -20.00
N LYS A 65 -6.68 -1.52 -21.24
CA LYS A 65 -5.45 -2.27 -21.59
C LYS A 65 -4.21 -1.64 -20.91
N ALA A 66 -4.07 -0.33 -20.98
CA ALA A 66 -2.95 0.37 -20.36
C ALA A 66 -2.99 0.28 -18.83
N ILE A 67 -4.18 0.35 -18.25
CA ILE A 67 -4.41 0.23 -16.81
C ILE A 67 -4.01 -1.17 -16.32
N ILE A 68 -4.52 -2.22 -16.96
CA ILE A 68 -4.18 -3.61 -16.59
C ILE A 68 -2.68 -3.85 -16.75
N ALA A 69 -2.09 -3.43 -17.87
CA ALA A 69 -0.65 -3.58 -18.11
C ALA A 69 0.17 -2.84 -17.04
N GLY A 70 -0.22 -1.60 -16.68
CA GLY A 70 0.46 -0.82 -15.65
C GLY A 70 0.40 -1.47 -14.27
N ILE A 71 -0.79 -1.93 -13.85
CA ILE A 71 -0.94 -2.61 -12.54
C ILE A 71 -0.17 -3.93 -12.54
N THR A 72 -0.27 -4.74 -13.59
CA THR A 72 0.45 -6.01 -13.70
C THR A 72 1.96 -5.80 -13.60
N THR A 73 2.49 -4.82 -14.33
CA THR A 73 3.91 -4.46 -14.26
C THR A 73 4.31 -4.00 -12.86
N GLY A 74 3.50 -3.15 -12.22
CA GLY A 74 3.75 -2.68 -10.86
C GLY A 74 3.79 -3.81 -9.84
N VAL A 75 2.83 -4.73 -9.88
CA VAL A 75 2.80 -5.93 -9.02
C VAL A 75 4.00 -6.83 -9.28
N PHE A 76 4.29 -7.11 -10.55
CA PHE A 76 5.43 -7.94 -10.93
C PHE A 76 6.75 -7.34 -10.42
N VAL A 77 6.99 -6.05 -10.64
CA VAL A 77 8.19 -5.35 -10.17
C VAL A 77 8.28 -5.36 -8.66
N SER A 78 7.16 -5.21 -7.94
CA SER A 78 7.14 -5.29 -6.48
C SER A 78 7.56 -6.68 -5.98
N LEU A 79 6.98 -7.75 -6.51
CA LEU A 79 7.29 -9.13 -6.13
C LEU A 79 8.72 -9.52 -6.54
N ALA A 80 9.10 -9.21 -7.78
CA ALA A 80 10.46 -9.46 -8.28
C ALA A 80 11.51 -8.67 -7.48
N GLY A 81 11.21 -7.43 -7.10
CA GLY A 81 12.09 -6.63 -6.25
C GLY A 81 12.32 -7.28 -4.89
N VAL A 82 11.26 -7.76 -4.23
CA VAL A 82 11.39 -8.50 -2.97
C VAL A 82 12.23 -9.77 -3.17
N TRP A 83 11.97 -10.52 -4.24
CA TRP A 83 12.74 -11.72 -4.57
C TRP A 83 14.22 -11.41 -4.78
N VAL A 84 14.56 -10.43 -5.62
CA VAL A 84 15.96 -10.03 -5.90
C VAL A 84 16.68 -9.59 -4.63
N PHE A 85 16.07 -8.70 -3.84
CA PHE A 85 16.67 -8.23 -2.60
C PHE A 85 16.81 -9.35 -1.57
N SER A 86 15.86 -10.29 -1.49
CA SER A 86 15.95 -11.42 -0.59
C SER A 86 17.11 -12.34 -0.96
N MET A 87 17.33 -12.57 -2.27
CA MET A 87 18.51 -13.30 -2.76
C MET A 87 19.82 -12.56 -2.46
N LEU A 88 19.85 -11.25 -2.73
CA LEU A 88 21.04 -10.42 -2.51
C LEU A 88 21.48 -10.38 -1.04
N PHE A 89 20.52 -10.27 -0.13
CA PHE A 89 20.77 -10.23 1.32
C PHE A 89 20.72 -11.60 2.00
N HIS A 90 20.59 -12.68 1.25
CA HIS A 90 20.52 -14.05 1.76
C HIS A 90 19.48 -14.21 2.90
N LEU A 91 18.30 -13.64 2.72
CA LEU A 91 17.23 -13.71 3.72
C LEU A 91 16.75 -15.16 3.85
N LYS A 92 16.37 -15.57 5.07
CA LYS A 92 15.68 -16.86 5.24
C LYS A 92 14.32 -16.82 4.55
N LYS A 93 13.84 -17.95 4.03
CA LYS A 93 12.55 -18.07 3.34
C LYS A 93 11.39 -17.42 4.11
N GLN A 94 11.39 -17.57 5.44
CA GLN A 94 10.36 -16.96 6.28
C GLN A 94 10.30 -15.43 6.15
N PHE A 95 11.46 -14.75 6.12
CA PHE A 95 11.50 -13.29 5.92
C PHE A 95 11.13 -12.89 4.50
N TYR A 96 11.53 -13.69 3.52
CA TYR A 96 11.14 -13.49 2.13
C TYR A 96 9.62 -13.47 1.97
N VAL A 97 8.92 -14.51 2.43
CA VAL A 97 7.46 -14.60 2.33
C VAL A 97 6.75 -13.53 3.16
N THR A 98 7.34 -13.12 4.28
CA THR A 98 6.87 -12.01 5.11
C THR A 98 6.82 -10.68 4.33
N LEU A 99 7.78 -10.44 3.45
CA LEU A 99 7.92 -9.19 2.70
C LEU A 99 7.20 -9.19 1.35
N LEU A 100 6.83 -10.35 0.81
CA LEU A 100 6.16 -10.46 -0.50
C LEU A 100 4.93 -9.53 -0.60
N PRO A 101 4.00 -9.51 0.38
CA PRO A 101 2.78 -8.72 0.28
C PRO A 101 2.93 -7.27 0.77
N LYS A 102 4.15 -6.71 0.85
CA LYS A 102 4.41 -5.38 1.43
C LYS A 102 3.68 -4.21 0.76
N SER A 103 3.27 -4.34 -0.50
CA SER A 103 2.71 -3.23 -1.30
C SER A 103 1.18 -3.25 -1.42
N ILE A 104 0.51 -4.19 -0.77
CA ILE A 104 -0.95 -4.32 -0.78
C ILE A 104 -1.59 -3.93 0.57
N THR A 105 -2.91 -4.03 0.67
CA THR A 105 -3.63 -3.71 1.91
C THR A 105 -3.26 -4.67 3.02
N THR A 106 -3.24 -4.16 4.26
CA THR A 106 -2.87 -4.93 5.46
C THR A 106 -3.70 -6.22 5.59
N ALA A 107 -5.01 -6.14 5.37
CA ALA A 107 -5.90 -7.30 5.51
C ALA A 107 -5.52 -8.45 4.56
N ILE A 108 -5.29 -8.14 3.28
CA ILE A 108 -4.89 -9.17 2.29
C ILE A 108 -3.45 -9.63 2.58
N GLY A 109 -2.57 -8.69 2.93
CA GLY A 109 -1.16 -8.99 3.21
C GLY A 109 -0.95 -9.89 4.42
N MET A 110 -1.73 -9.72 5.48
CA MET A 110 -1.71 -10.62 6.64
C MET A 110 -2.11 -12.04 6.25
N GLY A 111 -3.20 -12.20 5.49
CA GLY A 111 -3.65 -13.52 5.04
C GLY A 111 -2.61 -14.24 4.19
N ILE A 112 -2.00 -13.55 3.22
CA ILE A 112 -0.92 -14.13 2.39
C ILE A 112 0.28 -14.53 3.26
N SER A 113 0.71 -13.66 4.18
CA SER A 113 1.85 -13.93 5.04
C SER A 113 1.61 -15.14 5.95
N GLU A 114 0.42 -15.24 6.52
CA GLU A 114 0.03 -16.36 7.38
C GLU A 114 0.01 -17.68 6.60
N GLU A 115 -0.64 -17.68 5.43
CA GLU A 115 -0.75 -18.85 4.55
C GLU A 115 0.61 -19.38 4.08
N LEU A 116 1.55 -18.47 3.76
CA LEU A 116 2.89 -18.82 3.29
C LEU A 116 3.90 -19.06 4.43
N GLY A 117 3.49 -18.99 5.69
CA GLY A 117 4.36 -19.22 6.87
C GLY A 117 5.29 -18.04 7.20
N GLY A 118 4.91 -16.83 6.85
CA GLY A 118 5.60 -15.59 7.20
C GLY A 118 5.31 -15.13 8.64
N ILE A 119 5.91 -14.01 9.01
CA ILE A 119 5.72 -13.36 10.32
C ILE A 119 4.74 -12.20 10.15
N VAL A 120 3.46 -12.43 10.46
CA VAL A 120 2.36 -11.49 10.19
C VAL A 120 2.63 -10.10 10.77
N THR A 121 3.14 -10.00 11.99
CA THR A 121 3.47 -8.72 12.64
C THR A 121 4.49 -7.91 11.84
N ILE A 122 5.53 -8.58 11.30
CA ILE A 122 6.54 -7.93 10.46
C ILE A 122 5.95 -7.54 9.11
N THR A 123 5.06 -8.36 8.55
CA THR A 123 4.32 -8.03 7.33
C THR A 123 3.52 -6.74 7.51
N VAL A 124 2.76 -6.63 8.60
CA VAL A 124 2.00 -5.40 8.91
C VAL A 124 2.92 -4.18 9.01
N ALA A 125 4.04 -4.31 9.72
CA ALA A 125 5.01 -3.22 9.84
C ALA A 125 5.59 -2.82 8.47
N ALA A 126 5.95 -3.80 7.62
CA ALA A 126 6.47 -3.55 6.27
C ALA A 126 5.44 -2.85 5.37
N ILE A 127 4.16 -3.26 5.43
CA ILE A 127 3.06 -2.63 4.71
C ILE A 127 2.89 -1.17 5.16
N VAL A 128 2.83 -0.93 6.47
CA VAL A 128 2.68 0.43 7.01
C VAL A 128 3.85 1.33 6.60
N ILE A 129 5.08 0.85 6.75
CA ILE A 129 6.28 1.60 6.33
C ILE A 129 6.25 1.89 4.83
N THR A 130 5.91 0.90 4.00
CA THR A 130 5.79 1.07 2.54
C THR A 130 4.75 2.13 2.20
N GLY A 131 3.60 2.10 2.88
CA GLY A 131 2.53 3.08 2.67
C GLY A 131 2.93 4.50 3.07
N ILE A 132 3.61 4.67 4.22
CA ILE A 132 4.10 5.96 4.69
C ILE A 132 5.12 6.54 3.72
N ILE A 133 6.13 5.74 3.34
CA ILE A 133 7.17 6.14 2.39
C ILE A 133 6.54 6.53 1.05
N GLY A 134 5.62 5.71 0.54
CA GLY A 134 4.94 6.01 -0.71
C GLY A 134 4.12 7.28 -0.65
N ASN A 135 3.35 7.50 0.42
CA ASN A 135 2.60 8.74 0.61
C ASN A 135 3.52 9.98 0.64
N MET A 136 4.65 9.89 1.35
CA MET A 136 5.60 10.99 1.49
C MET A 136 6.31 11.35 0.18
N PHE A 137 6.74 10.34 -0.57
CA PHE A 137 7.63 10.52 -1.73
C PHE A 137 6.92 10.40 -3.09
N ALA A 138 5.64 10.00 -3.14
CA ALA A 138 4.91 9.77 -4.38
C ALA A 138 5.04 10.91 -5.38
N GLU A 139 4.74 12.13 -4.97
CA GLU A 139 4.78 13.32 -5.84
C GLU A 139 6.21 13.63 -6.30
N GLY A 140 7.19 13.51 -5.39
CA GLY A 140 8.60 13.73 -5.69
C GLY A 140 9.15 12.73 -6.71
N ILE A 141 8.82 11.44 -6.52
CA ILE A 141 9.23 10.36 -7.43
C ILE A 141 8.57 10.54 -8.79
N CYS A 142 7.27 10.85 -8.84
CA CYS A 142 6.58 11.11 -10.10
C CYS A 142 7.23 12.26 -10.88
N LYS A 143 7.61 13.36 -10.20
CA LYS A 143 8.32 14.49 -10.80
C LYS A 143 9.72 14.09 -11.29
N LEU A 144 10.48 13.37 -10.47
CA LEU A 144 11.83 12.92 -10.81
C LEU A 144 11.83 11.99 -12.04
N CYS A 145 10.87 11.06 -12.08
CA CYS A 145 10.71 10.10 -13.19
C CYS A 145 9.92 10.68 -14.38
N LYS A 146 9.53 11.98 -14.34
CA LYS A 146 8.76 12.65 -15.39
C LYS A 146 7.44 11.93 -15.72
N ILE A 147 6.79 11.36 -14.70
CA ILE A 147 5.47 10.74 -14.85
C ILE A 147 4.44 11.85 -14.72
N GLU A 148 3.98 12.37 -15.87
CA GLU A 148 3.06 13.52 -15.92
C GLU A 148 1.60 13.11 -16.11
N HIS A 149 1.36 11.98 -16.78
CA HIS A 149 0.01 11.55 -17.12
C HIS A 149 -0.77 11.12 -15.87
N PRO A 150 -1.97 11.69 -15.61
CA PRO A 150 -2.72 11.45 -14.37
C PRO A 150 -3.02 9.96 -14.11
N ILE A 151 -3.42 9.21 -15.15
CA ILE A 151 -3.65 7.77 -15.04
C ILE A 151 -2.38 7.05 -14.57
N ALA A 152 -1.23 7.34 -15.19
CA ALA A 152 0.03 6.68 -14.83
C ALA A 152 0.46 7.00 -13.40
N LYS A 153 0.29 8.25 -12.94
CA LYS A 153 0.54 8.64 -11.55
C LYS A 153 -0.32 7.85 -10.58
N GLY A 154 -1.63 7.82 -10.82
CA GLY A 154 -2.57 7.09 -9.96
C GLY A 154 -2.23 5.61 -9.89
N LEU A 155 -1.99 4.95 -11.03
CA LEU A 155 -1.61 3.54 -11.07
C LEU A 155 -0.30 3.27 -10.33
N ALA A 156 0.73 4.08 -10.54
CA ALA A 156 2.03 3.92 -9.89
C ALA A 156 1.92 4.07 -8.37
N ILE A 157 1.19 5.08 -7.90
CA ILE A 157 1.01 5.34 -6.47
C ILE A 157 0.21 4.22 -5.81
N GLY A 158 -0.91 3.81 -6.43
CA GLY A 158 -1.79 2.79 -5.85
C GLY A 158 -1.16 1.40 -5.79
N THR A 159 -0.42 1.00 -6.83
CA THR A 159 0.29 -0.29 -6.86
C THR A 159 1.48 -0.35 -5.92
N ALA A 160 2.15 0.78 -5.69
CA ALA A 160 3.32 0.83 -4.80
C ALA A 160 2.95 0.95 -3.32
N SER A 161 1.87 1.70 -2.99
CA SER A 161 1.64 2.23 -1.63
C SER A 161 0.21 2.07 -1.13
N HIS A 162 -0.56 1.24 -1.79
CA HIS A 162 -1.94 0.86 -1.42
C HIS A 162 -2.80 2.05 -0.93
N ALA A 163 -3.64 1.87 0.12
CA ALA A 163 -4.57 2.89 0.60
C ALA A 163 -3.89 4.18 1.08
N MET A 164 -2.71 4.08 1.70
CA MET A 164 -1.97 5.25 2.18
C MET A 164 -1.46 6.13 1.02
N GLY A 165 -0.97 5.51 -0.05
CA GLY A 165 -0.61 6.22 -1.28
C GLY A 165 -1.83 6.80 -1.98
N THR A 166 -2.96 6.08 -1.95
CA THR A 166 -4.21 6.55 -2.57
C THR A 166 -4.73 7.82 -1.92
N ALA A 167 -4.60 7.98 -0.60
CA ALA A 167 -4.91 9.23 0.08
C ALA A 167 -4.11 10.41 -0.54
N LYS A 168 -2.82 10.18 -0.84
CA LYS A 168 -1.98 11.18 -1.53
C LYS A 168 -2.40 11.38 -2.98
N ALA A 169 -2.75 10.32 -3.69
CA ALA A 169 -3.23 10.42 -5.07
C ALA A 169 -4.51 11.26 -5.18
N MET A 170 -5.43 11.14 -4.21
CA MET A 170 -6.64 11.97 -4.14
C MET A 170 -6.35 13.45 -3.88
N GLU A 171 -5.27 13.77 -3.13
CA GLU A 171 -4.83 15.16 -2.96
C GLU A 171 -4.22 15.75 -4.25
N ILE A 172 -3.63 14.91 -5.10
CA ILE A 172 -3.03 15.33 -6.37
C ILE A 172 -4.12 15.63 -7.41
N GLY A 173 -5.14 14.75 -7.52
CA GLY A 173 -6.25 14.95 -8.44
C GLY A 173 -7.27 13.80 -8.44
N GLU A 174 -8.44 14.09 -9.00
CA GLU A 174 -9.56 13.11 -9.04
C GLU A 174 -9.24 11.90 -9.90
N ILE A 175 -8.54 12.08 -11.02
CA ILE A 175 -8.14 10.97 -11.91
C ILE A 175 -7.08 10.12 -11.25
N GLU A 176 -6.07 10.74 -10.62
CA GLU A 176 -5.03 10.05 -9.87
C GLU A 176 -5.65 9.24 -8.72
N GLY A 177 -6.57 9.83 -7.96
CA GLY A 177 -7.29 9.17 -6.89
C GLY A 177 -8.10 7.97 -7.36
N ALA A 178 -8.87 8.12 -8.43
CA ALA A 178 -9.68 7.05 -9.02
C ALA A 178 -8.82 5.88 -9.52
N MET A 179 -7.75 6.17 -10.25
CA MET A 179 -6.85 5.15 -10.78
C MET A 179 -6.07 4.44 -9.67
N SER A 180 -5.67 5.17 -8.63
CA SER A 180 -5.02 4.61 -7.44
C SER A 180 -5.98 3.68 -6.66
N SER A 181 -7.25 4.08 -6.50
CA SER A 181 -8.28 3.25 -5.86
C SER A 181 -8.51 1.93 -6.59
N LEU A 182 -8.57 1.98 -7.92
CA LEU A 182 -8.66 0.78 -8.75
C LEU A 182 -7.44 -0.13 -8.54
N SER A 183 -6.25 0.47 -8.51
CA SER A 183 -4.99 -0.26 -8.35
C SER A 183 -4.94 -1.06 -7.05
N ILE A 184 -5.51 -0.55 -5.95
CA ILE A 184 -5.55 -1.29 -4.67
C ILE A 184 -6.24 -2.63 -4.84
N ALA A 185 -7.43 -2.63 -5.44
CA ALA A 185 -8.24 -3.84 -5.58
C ALA A 185 -7.57 -4.85 -6.54
N VAL A 186 -7.16 -4.37 -7.71
CA VAL A 186 -6.57 -5.25 -8.75
C VAL A 186 -5.20 -5.75 -8.32
N ALA A 187 -4.33 -4.89 -7.78
CA ALA A 187 -3.01 -5.29 -7.28
C ALA A 187 -3.12 -6.28 -6.11
N GLY A 188 -4.11 -6.09 -5.22
CA GLY A 188 -4.39 -7.06 -4.15
C GLY A 188 -4.65 -8.46 -4.71
N LEU A 189 -5.59 -8.60 -5.63
CA LEU A 189 -5.92 -9.88 -6.27
C LEU A 189 -4.73 -10.48 -7.03
N MET A 190 -4.03 -9.65 -7.81
CA MET A 190 -2.84 -10.09 -8.55
C MET A 190 -1.71 -10.53 -7.63
N THR A 191 -1.55 -9.89 -6.47
CA THR A 191 -0.51 -10.26 -5.50
C THR A 191 -0.83 -11.59 -4.83
N VAL A 192 -2.10 -11.93 -4.57
CA VAL A 192 -2.47 -13.26 -4.04
C VAL A 192 -1.95 -14.36 -4.99
N VAL A 193 -2.26 -14.24 -6.27
CA VAL A 193 -1.79 -15.22 -7.28
C VAL A 193 -0.27 -15.14 -7.46
N GLY A 194 0.27 -13.93 -7.57
CA GLY A 194 1.70 -13.70 -7.78
C GLY A 194 2.56 -14.18 -6.62
N ALA A 195 2.14 -13.95 -5.38
CA ALA A 195 2.88 -14.39 -4.20
C ALA A 195 3.00 -15.92 -4.15
N SER A 196 1.93 -16.64 -4.51
CA SER A 196 1.96 -18.11 -4.61
C SER A 196 2.98 -18.60 -5.63
N ILE A 197 3.07 -17.93 -6.80
CA ILE A 197 4.06 -18.25 -7.82
C ILE A 197 5.48 -17.94 -7.31
N PHE A 198 5.69 -16.76 -6.76
CA PHE A 198 6.99 -16.33 -6.26
C PHE A 198 7.47 -17.12 -5.04
N TYR A 199 6.55 -17.69 -4.25
CA TYR A 199 6.89 -18.60 -3.14
C TYR A 199 7.73 -19.79 -3.58
N HIS A 200 7.48 -20.32 -4.78
CA HIS A 200 8.20 -21.47 -5.33
C HIS A 200 9.54 -21.10 -6.00
N LEU A 201 9.80 -19.83 -6.21
CA LEU A 201 11.06 -19.35 -6.82
C LEU A 201 12.19 -19.18 -5.81
N TYR A 202 11.88 -19.28 -4.51
CA TYR A 202 12.81 -19.13 -3.39
C TYR A 202 12.82 -20.44 -2.55
#